data_d9e1386ecc9e30dd567c02540a56f864
#
_entry.id   d9e1386ecc9e30dd567c02540a56f864
#
_cell.length_a   1.000
_cell.length_b   1.000
_cell.length_c   1.000
_cell.angle_alpha   90.00
_cell.angle_beta   90.00
_cell.angle_gamma   90.00
#
_symmetry.space_group_name_H-M   'P 1'
#
loop_
_entity.id
_entity.type
_entity.pdbx_description
1 polymer ?
#
loop_
_entity_poly.entity_id
_entity_poly.type
_entity_poly.pdbx_seq_one_letter_code
_entity_poly.pdbx_strand_id
1 'polypeptide(L)'
;MHKIYKGDKLYHCYFNVDEYPEGRFDATDAGEYLQCAIINMDDGKKFDPHVHIPCERKTDTTQEAWVVLKGKIKITYYDEDKNQMDEPAIVSAGGCTISFWGGHKY
;
A
#
# COMPACT_ATOMS: atom_id res chain seq x y z
N MET A 1 9.54 -3.29 0.43
CA MET A 1 8.11 -3.26 0.04
C MET A 1 7.73 -4.52 -0.71
N HIS A 2 6.61 -5.10 -0.33
CA HIS A 2 6.08 -6.33 -0.93
C HIS A 2 4.79 -6.03 -1.68
N LYS A 3 4.73 -6.40 -2.96
CA LYS A 3 3.54 -6.27 -3.82
C LYS A 3 3.05 -7.66 -4.20
N ILE A 4 1.75 -7.90 -4.05
CA ILE A 4 1.09 -9.19 -4.28
C ILE A 4 0.16 -9.03 -5.47
N TYR A 5 0.42 -9.78 -6.53
CA TYR A 5 -0.30 -9.71 -7.80
C TYR A 5 -1.09 -10.99 -8.08
N LYS A 6 -2.18 -10.86 -8.83
CA LYS A 6 -2.85 -11.94 -9.53
C LYS A 6 -2.82 -11.63 -11.02
N GLY A 7 -2.01 -12.38 -11.78
CA GLY A 7 -1.63 -11.96 -13.13
C GLY A 7 -0.84 -10.64 -13.08
N ASP A 8 -1.27 -9.65 -13.84
CA ASP A 8 -0.72 -8.30 -13.89
C ASP A 8 -1.46 -7.28 -13.00
N LYS A 9 -2.48 -7.74 -12.25
CA LYS A 9 -3.28 -6.89 -11.36
C LYS A 9 -2.74 -6.90 -9.93
N LEU A 10 -2.45 -5.70 -9.40
CA LEU A 10 -2.03 -5.51 -8.01
C LEU A 10 -3.23 -5.72 -7.07
N TYR A 11 -3.12 -6.71 -6.17
CA TYR A 11 -4.16 -7.01 -5.17
C TYR A 11 -3.85 -6.39 -3.82
N HIS A 12 -2.62 -6.56 -3.35
CA HIS A 12 -2.21 -6.08 -2.04
C HIS A 12 -0.77 -5.58 -2.07
N CYS A 13 -0.42 -4.72 -1.13
CA CYS A 13 0.98 -4.43 -0.82
C CYS A 13 1.15 -4.16 0.68
N TYR A 14 2.37 -4.34 1.17
CA TYR A 14 2.75 -3.97 2.52
C TYR A 14 4.22 -3.57 2.61
N PHE A 15 4.55 -2.80 3.62
CA PHE A 15 5.92 -2.40 3.92
C PHE A 15 6.10 -2.09 5.40
N ASN A 16 7.32 -2.25 5.88
CA ASN A 16 7.77 -1.87 7.22
C ASN A 16 8.71 -0.67 7.16
N VAL A 17 8.94 -0.01 8.29
CA VAL A 17 9.77 1.22 8.39
C VAL A 17 11.20 0.99 7.92
N ASP A 18 11.78 -0.16 8.27
CA ASP A 18 13.14 -0.56 7.89
C ASP A 18 13.32 -0.84 6.38
N GLU A 19 12.21 -0.91 5.65
CA GLU A 19 12.20 -1.11 4.20
C GLU A 19 12.04 0.20 3.42
N TYR A 20 12.07 1.36 4.09
CA TYR A 20 11.88 2.65 3.43
C TYR A 20 13.07 2.99 2.54
N PRO A 21 12.84 3.19 1.23
CA PRO A 21 13.90 3.59 0.31
C PRO A 21 14.32 5.04 0.55
N GLU A 22 15.48 5.40 0.03
CA GLU A 22 15.85 6.82 -0.09
C GLU A 22 14.96 7.50 -1.15
N GLY A 23 14.61 8.75 -0.89
CA GLY A 23 13.81 9.56 -1.81
C GLY A 23 12.33 9.18 -1.81
N ARG A 24 11.74 9.09 -3.00
CA ARG A 24 10.32 8.75 -3.19
C ARG A 24 10.16 7.35 -3.76
N PHE A 25 9.23 6.62 -3.19
CA PHE A 25 8.80 5.32 -3.68
C PHE A 25 7.26 5.24 -3.71
N ASP A 26 6.69 4.99 -4.89
CA ASP A 26 5.25 4.82 -5.04
C ASP A 26 4.83 3.39 -4.66
N ALA A 27 4.07 3.28 -3.58
CA ALA A 27 3.55 2.03 -3.08
C ALA A 27 2.46 1.47 -3.98
N THR A 28 1.72 2.35 -4.64
CA THR A 28 0.59 2.01 -5.50
C THR A 28 0.93 2.25 -6.96
N ASP A 29 0.32 1.46 -7.84
CA ASP A 29 0.40 1.68 -9.26
C ASP A 29 -0.40 2.95 -9.65
N ALA A 30 0.05 3.68 -10.66
CA ALA A 30 -0.53 4.99 -11.03
C ALA A 30 -2.02 4.91 -11.44
N GLY A 31 -2.50 3.74 -11.87
CA GLY A 31 -3.89 3.50 -12.23
C GLY A 31 -4.83 3.25 -11.04
N GLU A 32 -4.28 2.98 -9.87
CA GLU A 32 -5.11 2.68 -8.69
C GLU A 32 -5.85 3.92 -8.18
N TYR A 33 -7.05 3.71 -7.63
CA TYR A 33 -7.84 4.80 -7.06
C TYR A 33 -7.16 5.41 -5.83
N LEU A 34 -6.71 4.56 -4.91
CA LEU A 34 -5.91 4.98 -3.76
C LEU A 34 -4.46 5.16 -4.18
N GLN A 35 -3.93 6.36 -4.00
CA GLN A 35 -2.52 6.66 -4.24
C GLN A 35 -1.79 6.74 -2.91
N CYS A 36 -0.72 5.97 -2.77
CA CYS A 36 0.14 5.98 -1.59
C CYS A 36 1.61 5.98 -2.02
N ALA A 37 2.39 6.82 -1.40
CA ALA A 37 3.83 6.88 -1.60
C ALA A 37 4.55 7.01 -0.26
N ILE A 38 5.76 6.45 -0.20
CA ILE A 38 6.70 6.67 0.88
C ILE A 38 7.70 7.71 0.39
N ILE A 39 7.95 8.72 1.20
CA ILE A 39 8.91 9.77 0.89
C ILE A 39 9.88 9.89 2.06
N ASN A 40 11.14 9.60 1.82
CA ASN A 40 12.23 9.89 2.74
C ASN A 40 12.88 11.20 2.30
N MET A 41 12.74 12.24 3.11
CA MET A 41 13.15 13.59 2.76
C MET A 41 14.35 14.01 3.62
N ASP A 42 15.32 14.64 2.98
CA ASP A 42 16.40 15.34 3.68
C ASP A 42 15.82 16.49 4.52
N ASP A 43 16.52 16.81 5.61
CA ASP A 43 16.14 17.91 6.47
C ASP A 43 16.08 19.23 5.69
N GLY A 44 15.00 19.97 5.89
CA GLY A 44 14.76 21.25 5.21
C GLY A 44 14.26 21.16 3.77
N LYS A 45 14.13 19.97 3.18
CA LYS A 45 13.55 19.81 1.83
C LYS A 45 12.08 20.25 1.83
N LYS A 46 11.72 21.02 0.82
CA LYS A 46 10.36 21.54 0.62
C LYS A 46 9.86 21.21 -0.78
N PHE A 47 8.55 21.11 -0.91
CA PHE A 47 7.85 21.06 -2.20
C PHE A 47 7.00 22.31 -2.34
N ASP A 48 6.97 22.87 -3.55
CA ASP A 48 6.07 23.96 -3.85
C ASP A 48 4.60 23.50 -3.77
N PRO A 49 3.69 24.41 -3.39
CA PRO A 49 2.26 24.12 -3.45
C PRO A 49 1.88 23.67 -4.87
N HIS A 50 1.12 22.60 -4.97
CA HIS A 50 0.63 22.10 -6.24
C HIS A 50 -0.80 21.61 -6.11
N VAL A 51 -1.49 21.53 -7.25
CA VAL A 51 -2.81 20.93 -7.35
C VAL A 51 -2.74 19.71 -8.26
N HIS A 52 -3.55 18.71 -7.95
CA HIS A 52 -3.63 17.54 -8.79
C HIS A 52 -4.49 17.85 -10.02
N ILE A 53 -4.04 17.40 -11.17
CA ILE A 53 -4.80 17.54 -12.42
C ILE A 53 -6.04 16.65 -12.31
N PRO A 54 -7.25 17.23 -12.55
CA PRO A 54 -8.48 16.43 -12.53
C PRO A 54 -8.40 15.28 -13.53
N CYS A 55 -8.70 14.08 -13.08
CA CYS A 55 -8.81 12.90 -13.93
C CYS A 55 -9.95 12.01 -13.44
N GLU A 56 -10.59 11.30 -14.35
CA GLU A 56 -11.60 10.32 -13.99
C GLU A 56 -10.92 9.05 -13.48
N ARG A 57 -11.37 8.59 -12.29
CA ARG A 57 -10.95 7.31 -11.71
C ARG A 57 -12.19 6.50 -11.39
N LYS A 58 -12.17 5.23 -11.78
CA LYS A 58 -13.28 4.29 -11.54
C LYS A 58 -12.79 3.13 -10.69
N THR A 59 -13.60 2.76 -9.69
CA THR A 59 -13.43 1.56 -8.92
C THR A 59 -14.80 0.99 -8.57
N ASP A 60 -14.90 -0.31 -8.53
CA ASP A 60 -16.09 -1.07 -8.09
C ASP A 60 -15.82 -1.81 -6.77
N THR A 61 -14.71 -1.52 -6.13
CA THR A 61 -14.31 -2.11 -4.86
C THR A 61 -13.81 -1.07 -3.88
N THR A 62 -13.94 -1.33 -2.59
CA THR A 62 -13.32 -0.52 -1.54
C THR A 62 -11.82 -0.84 -1.47
N GLN A 63 -11.01 0.20 -1.58
CA GLN A 63 -9.56 0.10 -1.36
C GLN A 63 -9.25 0.62 0.04
N GLU A 64 -8.49 -0.12 0.81
CA GLU A 64 -8.20 0.18 2.21
C GLU A 64 -6.70 0.21 2.47
N ALA A 65 -6.27 1.19 3.29
CA ALA A 65 -4.91 1.27 3.81
C ALA A 65 -4.95 1.29 5.34
N TRP A 66 -4.10 0.47 5.96
CA TRP A 66 -3.94 0.39 7.41
C TRP A 66 -2.51 0.71 7.81
N VAL A 67 -2.35 1.72 8.61
CA VAL A 67 -1.07 2.10 9.20
C VAL A 67 -1.00 1.60 10.63
N VAL A 68 0.01 0.82 10.96
CA VAL A 68 0.23 0.33 12.33
C VAL A 68 0.89 1.43 13.15
N LEU A 69 0.17 2.01 14.10
CA LEU A 69 0.70 3.08 14.95
C LEU A 69 1.47 2.55 16.16
N LYS A 70 1.08 1.38 16.67
CA LYS A 70 1.71 0.76 17.84
C LYS A 70 1.59 -0.77 17.78
N GLY A 71 2.64 -1.45 18.18
CA GLY A 71 2.68 -2.92 18.17
C GLY A 71 2.92 -3.47 16.78
N LYS A 72 2.31 -4.61 16.48
CA LYS A 72 2.41 -5.30 15.19
C LYS A 72 1.16 -6.12 14.92
N ILE A 73 0.87 -6.32 13.64
CA ILE A 73 -0.20 -7.19 13.17
C ILE A 73 0.37 -8.32 12.32
N LYS A 74 -0.28 -9.48 12.38
CA LYS A 74 -0.09 -10.56 11.42
C LYS A 74 -1.26 -10.49 10.43
N ILE A 75 -0.96 -10.31 9.15
CA ILE A 75 -1.98 -10.18 8.11
C ILE A 75 -1.83 -11.30 7.08
N THR A 76 -2.97 -11.85 6.66
CA THR A 76 -3.07 -12.83 5.58
C THR A 76 -3.91 -12.24 4.46
N TYR A 77 -3.45 -12.36 3.22
CA TYR A 77 -4.09 -11.80 2.02
C TYR A 77 -4.81 -12.88 1.22
N TYR A 78 -5.94 -12.51 0.65
CA TYR A 78 -6.80 -13.40 -0.11
C TYR A 78 -7.23 -12.76 -1.42
N ASP A 79 -7.49 -13.59 -2.43
CA ASP A 79 -8.20 -13.17 -3.62
C ASP A 79 -9.72 -13.05 -3.37
N GLU A 80 -10.48 -12.72 -4.41
CA GLU A 80 -11.94 -12.59 -4.37
C GLU A 80 -12.68 -13.89 -4.04
N ASP A 81 -12.06 -15.04 -4.30
CA ASP A 81 -12.60 -16.37 -4.00
C ASP A 81 -12.13 -16.89 -2.62
N LYS A 82 -11.47 -16.04 -1.84
CA LYS A 82 -10.90 -16.36 -0.51
C LYS A 82 -9.77 -17.39 -0.57
N ASN A 83 -9.08 -17.51 -1.69
CA ASN A 83 -7.83 -18.27 -1.74
C ASN A 83 -6.69 -17.41 -1.20
N GLN A 84 -5.89 -17.98 -0.31
CA GLN A 84 -4.70 -17.30 0.22
C GLN A 84 -3.70 -17.05 -0.92
N MET A 85 -3.21 -15.80 -1.02
CA MET A 85 -2.36 -15.36 -2.12
C MET A 85 -0.87 -15.42 -1.81
N ASP A 86 -0.51 -15.31 -0.54
CA ASP A 86 0.90 -15.29 -0.11
C ASP A 86 1.01 -15.77 1.35
N GLU A 87 2.24 -15.98 1.84
CA GLU A 87 2.47 -16.26 3.25
C GLU A 87 2.03 -15.08 4.12
N PRO A 88 1.55 -15.34 5.35
CA PRO A 88 1.15 -14.27 6.24
C PRO A 88 2.30 -13.30 6.54
N ALA A 89 2.04 -12.01 6.39
CA ALA A 89 3.00 -10.95 6.66
C ALA A 89 2.92 -10.44 8.10
N ILE A 90 4.03 -9.94 8.64
CA ILE A 90 4.07 -9.15 9.87
C ILE A 90 4.33 -7.70 9.51
N VAL A 91 3.42 -6.83 9.91
CA VAL A 91 3.56 -5.37 9.75
C VAL A 91 3.65 -4.76 11.15
N SER A 92 4.73 -4.04 11.40
CA SER A 92 5.05 -3.42 12.69
C SER A 92 4.74 -1.93 12.69
N ALA A 93 4.82 -1.30 13.87
CA ALA A 93 4.57 0.13 14.02
C ALA A 93 5.35 0.99 13.01
N GLY A 94 4.68 1.92 12.36
CA GLY A 94 5.17 2.73 11.25
C GLY A 94 4.99 2.08 9.88
N GLY A 95 4.75 0.76 9.82
CA GLY A 95 4.45 0.06 8.58
C GLY A 95 3.01 0.24 8.13
N CYS A 96 2.74 -0.14 6.89
CA CYS A 96 1.44 -0.01 6.25
C CYS A 96 1.12 -1.25 5.43
N THR A 97 -0.16 -1.59 5.36
CA THR A 97 -0.71 -2.58 4.44
C THR A 97 -1.86 -1.97 3.65
N ILE A 98 -1.96 -2.29 2.38
CA ILE A 98 -2.97 -1.77 1.47
C ILE A 98 -3.60 -2.93 0.70
N SER A 99 -4.91 -2.94 0.66
CA SER A 99 -5.71 -3.87 -0.14
C SER A 99 -6.47 -3.10 -1.21
N PHE A 100 -6.24 -3.44 -2.48
CA PHE A 100 -6.91 -2.85 -3.64
C PHE A 100 -8.06 -3.75 -4.11
N TRP A 101 -7.83 -5.07 -4.05
CA TRP A 101 -8.75 -6.12 -4.47
C TRP A 101 -8.69 -7.28 -3.50
N GLY A 102 -9.69 -8.17 -3.58
CA GLY A 102 -9.75 -9.35 -2.73
C GLY A 102 -10.05 -9.03 -1.27
N GLY A 103 -9.43 -9.77 -0.36
CA GLY A 103 -9.69 -9.67 1.07
C GLY A 103 -8.42 -9.85 1.91
N HIS A 104 -8.58 -9.62 3.20
CA HIS A 104 -7.52 -9.79 4.18
C HIS A 104 -8.07 -10.26 5.53
N LYS A 105 -7.17 -10.79 6.37
CA LYS A 105 -7.47 -11.22 7.74
C LYS A 105 -6.33 -10.75 8.65
N TYR A 106 -6.67 -10.19 9.79
CA TYR A 106 -5.77 -9.82 10.88
C TYR A 106 -5.78 -10.83 12.00
#